data_ac52e9d35540278f6bc2d60db87e9ce1
#
_entry.id   ac52e9d35540278f6bc2d60db87e9ce1
#
_cell.length_a   1.000
_cell.length_b   1.000
_cell.length_c   1.000
_cell.angle_alpha   90.00
_cell.angle_beta   90.00
_cell.angle_gamma   90.00
#
_symmetry.space_group_name_H-M   'P 1'
#
loop_
_entity.id
_entity.type
_entity.pdbx_description
1 polymer ?
#
loop_
_entity_poly.entity_id
_entity_poly.type
_entity_poly.pdbx_seq_one_letter_code
_entity_poly.pdbx_strand_id
1 'polypeptide(L)'
;MYHSEIFPALRALSISVERVGEVLEEMGVLVDDRRASFEGWLERKLDGLTPNIRDAVEIWLRTMRDGGPRSTAHDIASGWNRMNNLRPTLLDWSARYDHLREITRDDVLAVLDELHGSRRSNVLGSLRSLFAFCQKKRLIFRNPTRGIRVGQHPYGIAQPLDQGEVDHAVEIAKTPVARLVLVLAGVHAARTSAIIALRLVEDVDLGNRRLTIAGRVRPIDELTHQILREWLDYRRTRWPCTANPHLIINQVSANGTGPVSTIYFAKTALRGQAATLERLRVDRQLQEALAHGPDPLHLAAMFGLDPKTAIRYAEDARQLLQTAAEEQDPSGSREPKGPNNP
;
A
#
# COMPACT_ATOMS: atom_id res chain seq x y z
N MET A 1 -30.18 -12.89 21.48
CA MET A 1 -29.02 -13.76 21.23
C MET A 1 -27.80 -12.88 21.03
N TYR A 2 -26.71 -13.13 21.76
CA TYR A 2 -25.50 -12.31 21.64
C TYR A 2 -24.57 -12.87 20.57
N HIS A 3 -23.98 -11.98 19.76
CA HIS A 3 -23.03 -12.36 18.73
C HIS A 3 -21.85 -13.18 19.30
N SER A 4 -21.30 -12.77 20.46
CA SER A 4 -20.19 -13.45 21.12
C SER A 4 -20.46 -14.90 21.50
N GLU A 5 -21.72 -15.27 21.71
CA GLU A 5 -22.13 -16.62 22.10
C GLU A 5 -22.36 -17.53 20.88
N ILE A 6 -23.03 -17.00 19.86
CA ILE A 6 -23.50 -17.78 18.71
C ILE A 6 -22.38 -18.05 17.71
N PHE A 7 -21.51 -17.05 17.43
CA PHE A 7 -20.55 -17.15 16.36
C PHE A 7 -19.44 -18.20 16.58
N PRO A 8 -18.93 -18.43 17.80
CA PRO A 8 -18.02 -19.56 18.04
C PRO A 8 -18.68 -20.92 17.75
N ALA A 9 -19.94 -21.09 18.13
CA ALA A 9 -20.69 -22.30 17.88
C ALA A 9 -20.95 -22.57 16.39
N LEU A 10 -21.31 -21.53 15.63
CA LEU A 10 -21.48 -21.62 14.18
C LEU A 10 -20.17 -21.98 13.45
N ARG A 11 -19.04 -21.44 13.91
CA ARG A 11 -17.71 -21.78 13.36
C ARG A 11 -17.35 -23.24 13.63
N ALA A 12 -17.65 -23.75 14.83
CA ALA A 12 -17.41 -25.14 15.19
C ALA A 12 -18.23 -26.10 14.31
N LEU A 13 -19.42 -25.68 13.88
CA LEU A 13 -20.31 -26.45 13.00
C LEU A 13 -20.00 -26.19 11.50
N SER A 14 -18.98 -25.41 11.15
CA SER A 14 -18.67 -25.03 9.76
C SER A 14 -19.81 -24.32 9.02
N ILE A 15 -20.71 -23.67 9.77
CA ILE A 15 -21.81 -22.89 9.21
C ILE A 15 -21.35 -21.46 8.89
N SER A 16 -21.87 -20.89 7.79
CA SER A 16 -21.54 -19.52 7.40
C SER A 16 -22.03 -18.51 8.45
N VAL A 17 -21.07 -17.97 9.18
CA VAL A 17 -21.26 -16.98 10.24
C VAL A 17 -21.92 -15.70 9.71
N GLU A 18 -21.54 -15.23 8.51
CA GLU A 18 -22.09 -14.02 7.90
C GLU A 18 -23.57 -14.18 7.53
N ARG A 19 -23.93 -15.26 6.83
CA ARG A 19 -25.32 -15.51 6.44
C ARG A 19 -26.27 -15.67 7.62
N VAL A 20 -25.83 -16.40 8.65
CA VAL A 20 -26.65 -16.53 9.86
C VAL A 20 -26.76 -15.20 10.59
N GLY A 21 -25.67 -14.40 10.62
CA GLY A 21 -25.69 -13.06 11.18
C GLY A 21 -26.70 -12.14 10.48
N GLU A 22 -26.68 -12.08 9.15
CA GLU A 22 -27.64 -11.30 8.34
C GLU A 22 -29.09 -11.70 8.63
N VAL A 23 -29.39 -12.99 8.66
CA VAL A 23 -30.74 -13.48 8.96
C VAL A 23 -31.18 -13.12 10.38
N LEU A 24 -30.28 -13.24 11.37
CA LEU A 24 -30.60 -12.92 12.75
C LEU A 24 -30.74 -11.41 12.99
N GLU A 25 -29.99 -10.57 12.21
CA GLU A 25 -30.16 -9.13 12.17
C GLU A 25 -31.52 -8.73 11.55
N GLU A 26 -31.87 -9.30 10.40
CA GLU A 26 -33.18 -9.08 9.76
C GLU A 26 -34.34 -9.49 10.66
N MET A 27 -34.19 -10.56 11.44
CA MET A 27 -35.18 -11.00 12.43
C MET A 27 -35.20 -10.12 13.69
N GLY A 28 -34.26 -9.19 13.86
CA GLY A 28 -34.15 -8.31 15.03
C GLY A 28 -33.81 -9.04 16.35
N VAL A 29 -33.28 -10.28 16.26
CA VAL A 29 -32.96 -11.11 17.44
C VAL A 29 -31.47 -11.14 17.78
N LEU A 30 -30.61 -10.62 16.89
CA LEU A 30 -29.16 -10.53 17.12
C LEU A 30 -28.84 -9.25 17.89
N VAL A 31 -28.20 -9.41 19.03
CA VAL A 31 -27.56 -8.30 19.74
C VAL A 31 -26.07 -8.34 19.40
N ASP A 32 -25.61 -7.33 18.67
CA ASP A 32 -24.18 -7.19 18.35
C ASP A 32 -23.44 -6.63 19.57
N ASP A 33 -22.88 -7.55 20.35
CA ASP A 33 -22.04 -7.26 21.51
C ASP A 33 -20.54 -7.26 21.13
N ARG A 34 -20.20 -7.29 19.83
CA ARG A 34 -18.82 -7.18 19.39
C ARG A 34 -18.29 -5.77 19.74
N ARG A 35 -17.22 -5.74 20.49
CA ARG A 35 -16.41 -4.51 20.52
C ARG A 35 -15.95 -4.25 19.09
N ALA A 36 -16.26 -3.07 18.56
CA ALA A 36 -15.79 -2.67 17.25
C ALA A 36 -14.30 -2.99 17.16
N SER A 37 -13.85 -3.62 16.07
CA SER A 37 -12.46 -4.12 15.93
C SER A 37 -11.43 -3.02 16.21
N PHE A 38 -11.80 -1.77 15.94
CA PHE A 38 -11.00 -0.59 16.26
C PHE A 38 -10.86 -0.38 17.78
N GLU A 39 -11.91 -0.53 18.57
CA GLU A 39 -11.86 -0.28 20.02
C GLU A 39 -10.96 -1.31 20.72
N GLY A 40 -11.11 -2.58 20.39
CA GLY A 40 -10.24 -3.62 20.93
C GLY A 40 -8.78 -3.51 20.47
N TRP A 41 -8.55 -3.00 19.24
CA TRP A 41 -7.21 -2.68 18.77
C TRP A 41 -6.64 -1.48 19.52
N LEU A 42 -7.42 -0.43 19.69
CA LEU A 42 -7.03 0.81 20.36
C LEU A 42 -6.61 0.53 21.82
N GLU A 43 -7.43 -0.18 22.58
CA GLU A 43 -7.11 -0.59 23.95
C GLU A 43 -5.75 -1.30 24.03
N ARG A 44 -5.53 -2.32 23.18
CA ARG A 44 -4.24 -3.06 23.18
C ARG A 44 -3.04 -2.21 22.78
N LYS A 45 -3.25 -1.20 21.93
CA LYS A 45 -2.14 -0.31 21.49
C LYS A 45 -1.82 0.77 22.50
N LEU A 46 -2.81 1.22 23.26
CA LEU A 46 -2.65 2.22 24.30
C LEU A 46 -2.23 1.62 25.65
N ASP A 47 -2.26 0.29 25.78
CA ASP A 47 -1.84 -0.38 26.99
C ASP A 47 -0.35 -0.12 27.28
N GLY A 48 -0.05 0.18 28.57
CA GLY A 48 1.30 0.54 29.04
C GLY A 48 1.68 2.02 28.88
N LEU A 49 0.81 2.86 28.30
CA LEU A 49 1.03 4.31 28.25
C LEU A 49 0.53 4.99 29.52
N THR A 50 1.26 6.05 29.97
CA THR A 50 0.78 6.92 31.07
C THR A 50 -0.56 7.59 30.71
N PRO A 51 -1.44 7.87 31.69
CA PRO A 51 -2.81 8.33 31.40
C PRO A 51 -2.86 9.53 30.46
N ASN A 52 -2.04 10.56 30.70
CA ASN A 52 -2.08 11.77 29.88
C ASN A 52 -1.53 11.58 28.47
N ILE A 53 -0.53 10.72 28.30
CA ILE A 53 -0.01 10.35 26.96
C ILE A 53 -1.05 9.48 26.23
N ARG A 54 -1.65 8.53 26.94
CA ARG A 54 -2.73 7.67 26.44
C ARG A 54 -3.88 8.51 25.90
N ASP A 55 -4.41 9.44 26.68
CA ASP A 55 -5.53 10.30 26.30
C ASP A 55 -5.22 11.12 25.04
N ALA A 56 -4.03 11.72 24.98
CA ALA A 56 -3.61 12.50 23.81
C ALA A 56 -3.52 11.65 22.55
N VAL A 57 -2.95 10.44 22.65
CA VAL A 57 -2.81 9.49 21.53
C VAL A 57 -4.17 8.92 21.11
N GLU A 58 -5.04 8.62 22.06
CA GLU A 58 -6.39 8.14 21.80
C GLU A 58 -7.20 9.16 21.01
N ILE A 59 -7.26 10.42 21.46
CA ILE A 59 -7.97 11.50 20.76
C ILE A 59 -7.40 11.71 19.35
N TRP A 60 -6.09 11.62 19.20
CA TRP A 60 -5.45 11.72 17.89
C TRP A 60 -5.88 10.60 16.95
N LEU A 61 -5.85 9.33 17.39
CA LEU A 61 -6.23 8.16 16.58
C LEU A 61 -7.72 8.18 16.22
N ARG A 62 -8.59 8.55 17.16
CA ARG A 62 -10.03 8.73 16.92
C ARG A 62 -10.28 9.83 15.89
N THR A 63 -9.60 10.98 16.04
CA THR A 63 -9.73 12.07 15.05
C THR A 63 -9.21 11.68 13.67
N MET A 64 -8.18 10.85 13.59
CA MET A 64 -7.71 10.33 12.31
C MET A 64 -8.76 9.42 11.65
N ARG A 65 -9.42 8.55 12.42
CA ARG A 65 -10.46 7.65 11.92
C ARG A 65 -11.71 8.41 11.48
N ASP A 66 -12.20 9.27 12.36
CA ASP A 66 -13.54 9.90 12.21
C ASP A 66 -13.49 11.21 11.43
N GLY A 67 -12.30 11.77 11.27
CA GLY A 67 -12.14 13.14 10.80
C GLY A 67 -12.38 14.17 11.93
N GLY A 68 -12.43 15.42 11.54
CA GLY A 68 -12.70 16.53 12.44
C GLY A 68 -13.22 17.74 11.68
N PRO A 69 -13.64 18.83 12.36
CA PRO A 69 -14.26 19.99 11.72
C PRO A 69 -13.45 20.63 10.58
N ARG A 70 -12.16 20.35 10.52
CA ARG A 70 -11.21 20.87 9.51
C ARG A 70 -10.24 19.79 9.01
N SER A 71 -10.62 18.51 9.07
CA SER A 71 -9.82 17.39 8.59
C SER A 71 -10.74 16.28 8.11
N THR A 72 -10.44 15.72 6.95
CA THR A 72 -11.11 14.52 6.43
C THR A 72 -10.67 13.29 7.23
N ALA A 73 -11.56 12.30 7.32
CA ALA A 73 -11.22 10.99 7.85
C ALA A 73 -10.11 10.35 7.01
N HIS A 74 -9.18 9.70 7.68
CA HIS A 74 -8.14 8.91 7.02
C HIS A 74 -8.54 7.44 6.98
N ASP A 75 -7.95 6.69 6.05
CA ASP A 75 -8.04 5.23 6.08
C ASP A 75 -7.54 4.69 7.42
N ILE A 76 -8.25 3.73 7.98
CA ILE A 76 -7.93 3.05 9.25
C ILE A 76 -6.49 2.53 9.25
N ALA A 77 -6.02 2.00 8.11
CA ALA A 77 -4.64 1.53 7.95
C ALA A 77 -3.60 2.63 8.21
N SER A 78 -3.90 3.88 7.91
CA SER A 78 -3.02 5.03 8.20
C SER A 78 -2.81 5.24 9.70
N GLY A 79 -3.88 5.13 10.50
CA GLY A 79 -3.80 5.18 11.96
C GLY A 79 -3.00 4.02 12.54
N TRP A 80 -3.26 2.81 12.04
CA TRP A 80 -2.54 1.60 12.46
C TRP A 80 -1.05 1.69 12.19
N ASN A 81 -0.67 2.09 10.98
CA ASN A 81 0.74 2.23 10.60
C ASN A 81 1.46 3.28 11.45
N ARG A 82 0.83 4.43 11.67
CA ARG A 82 1.41 5.50 12.50
C ARG A 82 1.56 5.05 13.96
N MET A 83 0.55 4.41 14.53
CA MET A 83 0.63 3.88 15.90
C MET A 83 1.67 2.78 16.04
N ASN A 84 1.76 1.86 15.08
CA ASN A 84 2.79 0.82 15.09
C ASN A 84 4.21 1.40 15.02
N ASN A 85 4.40 2.48 14.25
CA ASN A 85 5.69 3.18 14.19
C ASN A 85 6.04 3.86 15.51
N LEU A 86 5.05 4.39 16.24
CA LEU A 86 5.28 5.20 17.44
C LEU A 86 5.25 4.40 18.75
N ARG A 87 4.56 3.27 18.80
CA ARG A 87 4.32 2.54 20.04
C ARG A 87 5.60 2.28 20.87
N PRO A 88 6.73 1.81 20.30
CA PRO A 88 7.95 1.62 21.07
C PRO A 88 8.44 2.93 21.73
N THR A 89 8.46 4.01 20.97
CA THR A 89 8.86 5.35 21.45
C THR A 89 7.93 5.87 22.53
N LEU A 90 6.61 5.70 22.36
CA LEU A 90 5.61 6.17 23.32
C LEU A 90 5.68 5.40 24.63
N LEU A 91 6.01 4.10 24.61
CA LEU A 91 6.23 3.30 25.81
C LEU A 91 7.50 3.74 26.55
N ASP A 92 8.59 3.97 25.83
CA ASP A 92 9.83 4.49 26.42
C ASP A 92 9.61 5.88 27.05
N TRP A 93 8.89 6.76 26.35
CA TRP A 93 8.55 8.07 26.89
C TRP A 93 7.60 8.00 28.07
N SER A 94 6.63 7.08 28.08
CA SER A 94 5.73 6.87 29.23
C SER A 94 6.45 6.39 30.48
N ALA A 95 7.62 5.76 30.35
CA ALA A 95 8.45 5.40 31.49
C ALA A 95 9.20 6.60 32.13
N ARG A 96 9.32 7.72 31.38
CA ARG A 96 10.12 8.90 31.78
C ARG A 96 9.29 10.17 31.96
N TYR A 97 8.15 10.26 31.30
CA TYR A 97 7.34 11.47 31.22
C TYR A 97 5.87 11.16 31.44
N ASP A 98 5.17 12.07 32.08
CA ASP A 98 3.72 11.99 32.29
C ASP A 98 2.92 12.57 31.12
N HIS A 99 3.49 13.56 30.42
CA HIS A 99 2.80 14.28 29.35
C HIS A 99 3.65 14.45 28.10
N LEU A 100 3.00 14.45 26.91
CA LEU A 100 3.68 14.78 25.65
C LEU A 100 4.26 16.20 25.61
N ARG A 101 3.80 17.11 26.47
CA ARG A 101 4.35 18.50 26.56
C ARG A 101 5.77 18.55 27.13
N GLU A 102 6.22 17.51 27.82
CA GLU A 102 7.53 17.39 28.43
C GLU A 102 8.58 16.93 27.41
N ILE A 103 8.14 16.32 26.33
CA ILE A 103 9.02 15.84 25.27
C ILE A 103 9.71 17.01 24.58
N THR A 104 11.03 16.96 24.60
CA THR A 104 11.89 17.97 23.99
C THR A 104 12.28 17.61 22.55
N ARG A 105 12.94 18.54 21.89
CA ARG A 105 13.55 18.30 20.56
C ARG A 105 14.64 17.22 20.66
N ASP A 106 15.39 17.22 21.72
CA ASP A 106 16.53 16.30 21.92
C ASP A 106 16.03 14.86 22.13
N ASP A 107 14.91 14.67 22.83
CA ASP A 107 14.25 13.36 22.92
C ASP A 107 13.81 12.82 21.55
N VAL A 108 13.30 13.69 20.68
CA VAL A 108 12.93 13.29 19.32
C VAL A 108 14.18 12.95 18.51
N LEU A 109 15.26 13.72 18.64
CA LEU A 109 16.52 13.46 17.92
C LEU A 109 17.15 12.14 18.40
N ALA A 110 17.20 11.90 19.71
CA ALA A 110 17.70 10.63 20.27
C ALA A 110 17.00 9.41 19.66
N VAL A 111 15.66 9.43 19.60
CA VAL A 111 14.89 8.35 18.94
C VAL A 111 15.23 8.21 17.46
N LEU A 112 15.43 9.33 16.75
CA LEU A 112 15.72 9.29 15.32
C LEU A 112 17.15 8.82 15.03
N ASP A 113 18.09 9.05 15.92
CA ASP A 113 19.50 8.68 15.74
C ASP A 113 19.72 7.16 15.86
N GLU A 114 18.86 6.47 16.60
CA GLU A 114 18.81 5.00 16.65
C GLU A 114 18.19 4.36 15.39
N LEU A 115 17.54 5.15 14.54
CA LEU A 115 16.78 4.66 13.40
C LEU A 115 17.46 4.98 12.07
N HIS A 116 17.41 4.03 11.15
CA HIS A 116 18.03 4.14 9.84
C HIS A 116 16.99 4.00 8.69
N GLY A 117 17.33 4.53 7.53
CA GLY A 117 16.57 4.34 6.30
C GLY A 117 15.11 4.83 6.37
N SER A 118 14.21 4.08 5.77
CA SER A 118 12.78 4.40 5.69
C SER A 118 12.10 4.42 7.07
N ARG A 119 12.58 3.62 8.02
CA ARG A 119 12.04 3.57 9.38
C ARG A 119 12.20 4.92 10.09
N ARG A 120 13.36 5.57 9.95
CA ARG A 120 13.62 6.92 10.47
C ARG A 120 12.64 7.95 9.93
N SER A 121 12.40 7.93 8.63
CA SER A 121 11.44 8.83 7.95
C SER A 121 10.00 8.56 8.37
N ASN A 122 9.60 7.29 8.50
CA ASN A 122 8.25 6.89 8.89
C ASN A 122 7.93 7.28 10.34
N VAL A 123 8.87 7.06 11.26
CA VAL A 123 8.72 7.46 12.66
C VAL A 123 8.64 8.98 12.77
N LEU A 124 9.54 9.73 12.11
CA LEU A 124 9.45 11.19 12.11
C LEU A 124 8.13 11.69 11.50
N GLY A 125 7.66 11.10 10.41
CA GLY A 125 6.36 11.42 9.81
C GLY A 125 5.19 11.19 10.76
N SER A 126 5.25 10.11 11.52
CA SER A 126 4.24 9.76 12.54
C SER A 126 4.30 10.71 13.74
N LEU A 127 5.50 11.03 14.24
CA LEU A 127 5.71 12.02 15.32
C LEU A 127 5.21 13.41 14.92
N ARG A 128 5.52 13.86 13.69
CA ARG A 128 5.02 15.14 13.16
C ARG A 128 3.49 15.19 13.16
N SER A 129 2.85 14.12 12.75
CA SER A 129 1.38 14.04 12.75
C SER A 129 0.81 14.15 14.17
N LEU A 130 1.37 13.40 15.14
CA LEU A 130 0.95 13.42 16.53
C LEU A 130 1.17 14.82 17.16
N PHE A 131 2.38 15.36 17.08
CA PHE A 131 2.70 16.64 17.70
C PHE A 131 2.03 17.83 17.03
N ALA A 132 1.82 17.82 15.72
CA ALA A 132 1.02 18.83 15.03
C ALA A 132 -0.44 18.80 15.48
N PHE A 133 -1.00 17.60 15.67
CA PHE A 133 -2.33 17.43 16.23
C PHE A 133 -2.42 17.96 17.68
N CYS A 134 -1.49 17.55 18.54
CA CYS A 134 -1.45 17.99 19.95
C CYS A 134 -1.30 19.51 20.04
N GLN A 135 -0.49 20.15 19.19
CA GLN A 135 -0.37 21.60 19.14
C GLN A 135 -1.66 22.28 18.69
N LYS A 136 -2.32 21.76 17.65
CA LYS A 136 -3.62 22.26 17.17
C LYS A 136 -4.72 22.16 18.25
N LYS A 137 -4.69 21.11 19.07
CA LYS A 137 -5.61 20.87 20.19
C LYS A 137 -5.16 21.59 21.48
N ARG A 138 -4.06 22.33 21.47
CA ARG A 138 -3.49 23.04 22.63
C ARG A 138 -3.08 22.13 23.79
N LEU A 139 -2.79 20.87 23.51
CA LEU A 139 -2.26 19.90 24.48
C LEU A 139 -0.77 20.12 24.74
N ILE A 140 -0.07 20.75 23.79
CA ILE A 140 1.32 21.17 23.89
C ILE A 140 1.50 22.61 23.40
N PHE A 141 2.48 23.33 23.94
CA PHE A 141 2.82 24.69 23.51
C PHE A 141 3.76 24.70 22.29
N ARG A 142 4.80 23.89 22.32
CA ARG A 142 5.81 23.81 21.27
C ARG A 142 5.82 22.43 20.62
N ASN A 143 5.96 22.41 19.31
CA ASN A 143 6.08 21.16 18.59
C ASN A 143 7.57 20.77 18.50
N PRO A 144 8.00 19.68 19.18
CA PRO A 144 9.40 19.28 19.24
C PRO A 144 9.93 18.78 17.87
N THR A 145 9.05 18.43 16.93
CA THR A 145 9.47 17.95 15.60
C THR A 145 9.69 19.06 14.59
N ARG A 146 9.44 20.35 14.97
CA ARG A 146 9.55 21.47 14.06
C ARG A 146 11.00 21.67 13.61
N GLY A 147 11.19 21.75 12.28
CA GLY A 147 12.51 22.00 11.68
C GLY A 147 13.45 20.79 11.70
N ILE A 148 13.06 19.63 12.24
CA ILE A 148 13.86 18.41 12.11
C ILE A 148 13.72 17.93 10.67
N ARG A 149 14.85 17.74 9.99
CA ARG A 149 14.92 17.15 8.65
C ARG A 149 15.71 15.86 8.76
N VAL A 150 15.12 14.76 8.34
CA VAL A 150 15.87 13.54 8.03
C VAL A 150 16.29 13.65 6.57
N GLY A 151 17.55 13.40 6.28
CA GLY A 151 18.02 13.31 4.90
C GLY A 151 17.10 12.40 4.12
N GLN A 152 16.77 12.75 2.90
CA GLN A 152 16.09 11.81 2.02
C GLN A 152 17.05 10.63 1.88
N HIS A 153 16.55 9.42 2.18
CA HIS A 153 17.27 8.23 1.77
C HIS A 153 17.39 8.33 0.25
N PRO A 154 18.60 8.28 -0.33
CA PRO A 154 18.69 8.15 -1.77
C PRO A 154 17.85 6.92 -2.11
N TYR A 155 16.76 7.11 -2.84
CA TYR A 155 16.07 5.98 -3.45
C TYR A 155 17.14 5.33 -4.32
N GLY A 156 17.47 4.07 -4.05
CA GLY A 156 18.33 3.32 -4.97
C GLY A 156 17.74 3.40 -6.38
N ILE A 157 18.58 3.40 -7.39
CA ILE A 157 18.16 3.35 -8.79
C ILE A 157 17.22 2.15 -8.92
N ALA A 158 16.02 2.38 -9.45
CA ALA A 158 15.10 1.30 -9.73
C ALA A 158 15.77 0.33 -10.71
N GLN A 159 15.99 -0.91 -10.28
CA GLN A 159 16.61 -1.93 -11.12
C GLN A 159 15.51 -2.68 -11.86
N PRO A 160 15.70 -3.02 -13.14
CA PRO A 160 14.84 -3.94 -13.85
C PRO A 160 14.74 -5.28 -13.09
N LEU A 161 13.64 -5.97 -13.26
CA LEU A 161 13.53 -7.36 -12.85
C LEU A 161 14.40 -8.23 -13.78
N ASP A 162 15.04 -9.22 -13.20
CA ASP A 162 15.68 -10.23 -14.04
C ASP A 162 14.62 -11.18 -14.64
N GLN A 163 14.99 -11.86 -15.75
CA GLN A 163 14.07 -12.74 -16.45
C GLN A 163 13.60 -13.89 -15.55
N GLY A 164 14.45 -14.37 -14.64
CA GLY A 164 14.10 -15.44 -13.70
C GLY A 164 13.04 -15.00 -12.67
N GLU A 165 13.07 -13.74 -12.22
CA GLU A 165 12.03 -13.18 -11.34
C GLU A 165 10.68 -13.10 -12.07
N VAL A 166 10.69 -12.73 -13.36
CA VAL A 166 9.47 -12.65 -14.19
C VAL A 166 8.92 -14.06 -14.46
N ASP A 167 9.78 -14.98 -14.88
CA ASP A 167 9.38 -16.37 -15.15
C ASP A 167 8.81 -17.04 -13.90
N HIS A 168 9.43 -16.83 -12.75
CA HIS A 168 8.93 -17.31 -11.47
C HIS A 168 7.56 -16.73 -11.11
N ALA A 169 7.34 -15.44 -11.37
CA ALA A 169 6.04 -14.79 -11.12
C ALA A 169 4.95 -15.40 -12.01
N VAL A 170 5.25 -15.71 -13.27
CA VAL A 170 4.34 -16.38 -14.21
C VAL A 170 4.06 -17.82 -13.77
N GLU A 171 5.08 -18.57 -13.35
CA GLU A 171 4.96 -19.95 -12.91
C GLU A 171 4.08 -20.11 -11.68
N ILE A 172 4.19 -19.19 -10.71
CA ILE A 172 3.38 -19.21 -9.49
C ILE A 172 1.94 -18.78 -9.76
N ALA A 173 1.67 -18.00 -10.78
CA ALA A 173 0.33 -17.49 -11.12
C ALA A 173 -0.60 -18.58 -11.68
N LYS A 174 -0.84 -19.65 -10.91
CA LYS A 174 -1.62 -20.83 -11.35
C LYS A 174 -3.13 -20.58 -11.42
N THR A 175 -3.65 -19.63 -10.65
CA THR A 175 -5.09 -19.34 -10.62
C THR A 175 -5.46 -18.25 -11.63
N PRO A 176 -6.69 -18.27 -12.20
CA PRO A 176 -7.13 -17.24 -13.13
C PRO A 176 -7.02 -15.82 -12.55
N VAL A 177 -7.32 -15.63 -11.27
CA VAL A 177 -7.20 -14.33 -10.61
C VAL A 177 -5.73 -13.89 -10.48
N ALA A 178 -4.80 -14.83 -10.16
CA ALA A 178 -3.39 -14.51 -10.04
C ALA A 178 -2.81 -14.06 -11.40
N ARG A 179 -3.15 -14.77 -12.48
CA ARG A 179 -2.76 -14.40 -13.85
C ARG A 179 -3.29 -13.02 -14.24
N LEU A 180 -4.58 -12.74 -13.95
CA LEU A 180 -5.17 -11.44 -14.23
C LEU A 180 -4.46 -10.31 -13.48
N VAL A 181 -4.24 -10.48 -12.17
CA VAL A 181 -3.57 -9.46 -11.34
C VAL A 181 -2.13 -9.24 -11.80
N LEU A 182 -1.43 -10.32 -12.18
CA LEU A 182 -0.07 -10.25 -12.70
C LEU A 182 -0.01 -9.42 -14.00
N VAL A 183 -0.89 -9.69 -14.95
CA VAL A 183 -0.96 -8.98 -16.23
C VAL A 183 -1.36 -7.52 -16.03
N LEU A 184 -2.33 -7.23 -15.16
CA LEU A 184 -2.70 -5.85 -14.87
C LEU A 184 -1.55 -5.04 -14.26
N ALA A 185 -0.71 -5.67 -13.42
CA ALA A 185 0.44 -5.00 -12.84
C ALA A 185 1.65 -4.94 -13.82
N GLY A 186 1.99 -6.06 -14.46
CA GLY A 186 3.19 -6.20 -15.28
C GLY A 186 3.05 -5.63 -16.71
N VAL A 187 1.87 -5.71 -17.34
CA VAL A 187 1.64 -5.16 -18.68
C VAL A 187 1.07 -3.74 -18.61
N HIS A 188 0.03 -3.55 -17.81
CA HIS A 188 -0.66 -2.27 -17.72
C HIS A 188 -0.11 -1.35 -16.62
N ALA A 189 0.91 -1.76 -15.88
CA ALA A 189 1.49 -1.02 -14.76
C ALA A 189 0.44 -0.51 -13.74
N ALA A 190 -0.63 -1.30 -13.52
CA ALA A 190 -1.72 -0.93 -12.63
C ALA A 190 -1.30 -1.04 -11.15
N ARG A 191 -1.67 -0.05 -10.35
CA ARG A 191 -1.49 -0.10 -8.90
C ARG A 191 -2.48 -1.07 -8.28
N THR A 192 -2.09 -1.74 -7.21
CA THR A 192 -2.97 -2.69 -6.48
C THR A 192 -4.32 -2.07 -6.11
N SER A 193 -4.35 -0.82 -5.66
CA SER A 193 -5.60 -0.11 -5.35
C SER A 193 -6.49 0.10 -6.58
N ALA A 194 -5.90 0.40 -7.74
CA ALA A 194 -6.63 0.55 -8.99
C ALA A 194 -7.18 -0.79 -9.49
N ILE A 195 -6.40 -1.88 -9.34
CA ILE A 195 -6.84 -3.25 -9.69
C ILE A 195 -8.05 -3.66 -8.84
N ILE A 196 -8.01 -3.38 -7.54
CA ILE A 196 -9.10 -3.66 -6.60
C ILE A 196 -10.37 -2.88 -6.95
N ALA A 197 -10.22 -1.63 -7.37
CA ALA A 197 -11.31 -0.73 -7.67
C ALA A 197 -11.99 -1.02 -9.03
N LEU A 198 -11.38 -1.81 -9.92
CA LEU A 198 -11.93 -2.11 -11.25
C LEU A 198 -13.34 -2.69 -11.17
N ARG A 199 -14.24 -2.12 -11.96
CA ARG A 199 -15.63 -2.56 -12.07
C ARG A 199 -15.87 -3.22 -13.42
N LEU A 200 -16.65 -4.30 -13.41
CA LEU A 200 -16.81 -5.16 -14.57
C LEU A 200 -17.49 -4.43 -15.75
N VAL A 201 -18.54 -3.68 -15.48
CA VAL A 201 -19.36 -3.05 -16.53
C VAL A 201 -18.78 -1.70 -16.94
N GLU A 202 -18.30 -0.93 -15.99
CA GLU A 202 -17.84 0.44 -16.23
C GLU A 202 -16.42 0.51 -16.80
N ASP A 203 -15.55 -0.45 -16.39
CA ASP A 203 -14.12 -0.34 -16.70
C ASP A 203 -13.66 -1.32 -17.78
N VAL A 204 -14.44 -2.36 -18.11
CA VAL A 204 -14.03 -3.44 -19.03
C VAL A 204 -14.92 -3.47 -20.26
N ASP A 205 -14.37 -3.06 -21.40
CA ASP A 205 -15.00 -3.16 -22.71
C ASP A 205 -14.24 -4.16 -23.58
N LEU A 206 -14.64 -5.43 -23.51
CA LEU A 206 -14.02 -6.48 -24.31
C LEU A 206 -14.30 -6.36 -25.80
N GLY A 207 -15.47 -5.80 -26.17
CA GLY A 207 -15.86 -5.65 -27.56
C GLY A 207 -14.96 -4.67 -28.31
N ASN A 208 -14.64 -3.54 -27.68
CA ASN A 208 -13.74 -2.53 -28.24
C ASN A 208 -12.28 -2.71 -27.76
N ARG A 209 -11.98 -3.77 -27.02
CA ARG A 209 -10.67 -4.04 -26.45
C ARG A 209 -10.12 -2.87 -25.63
N ARG A 210 -10.90 -2.37 -24.69
CA ARG A 210 -10.56 -1.24 -23.84
C ARG A 210 -10.71 -1.59 -22.36
N LEU A 211 -9.76 -1.11 -21.57
CA LEU A 211 -9.75 -1.23 -20.13
C LEU A 211 -9.50 0.14 -19.49
N THR A 212 -10.38 0.59 -18.62
CA THR A 212 -10.23 1.86 -17.89
C THR A 212 -9.57 1.61 -16.55
N ILE A 213 -8.33 2.03 -16.39
CA ILE A 213 -7.58 1.88 -15.12
C ILE A 213 -7.35 3.26 -14.52
N ALA A 214 -7.86 3.49 -13.32
CA ALA A 214 -7.76 4.79 -12.62
C ALA A 214 -8.21 5.97 -13.51
N GLY A 215 -9.34 5.80 -14.21
CA GLY A 215 -9.94 6.80 -15.10
C GLY A 215 -9.24 6.98 -16.45
N ARG A 216 -8.28 6.13 -16.80
CA ARG A 216 -7.57 6.18 -18.09
C ARG A 216 -7.88 4.97 -18.93
N VAL A 217 -8.33 5.20 -20.15
CA VAL A 217 -8.60 4.15 -21.13
C VAL A 217 -7.29 3.63 -21.72
N ARG A 218 -7.12 2.31 -21.72
CA ARG A 218 -5.97 1.61 -22.28
C ARG A 218 -6.43 0.53 -23.26
N PRO A 219 -5.70 0.28 -24.35
CA PRO A 219 -5.96 -0.85 -25.21
C PRO A 219 -5.68 -2.16 -24.46
N ILE A 220 -6.48 -3.17 -24.76
CA ILE A 220 -6.28 -4.55 -24.29
C ILE A 220 -5.53 -5.31 -25.39
N ASP A 221 -4.30 -5.75 -25.08
CA ASP A 221 -3.53 -6.65 -25.93
C ASP A 221 -4.11 -8.08 -25.91
N GLU A 222 -3.62 -8.95 -26.79
CA GLU A 222 -4.15 -10.31 -26.94
C GLU A 222 -3.99 -11.15 -25.66
N LEU A 223 -2.85 -11.04 -24.97
CA LEU A 223 -2.59 -11.76 -23.73
C LEU A 223 -3.58 -11.31 -22.63
N THR A 224 -3.71 -10.02 -22.46
CA THR A 224 -4.66 -9.45 -21.47
C THR A 224 -6.09 -9.87 -21.79
N HIS A 225 -6.48 -9.84 -23.07
CA HIS A 225 -7.81 -10.23 -23.53
C HIS A 225 -8.10 -11.71 -23.20
N GLN A 226 -7.16 -12.61 -23.48
CA GLN A 226 -7.30 -14.03 -23.17
C GLN A 226 -7.45 -14.27 -21.67
N ILE A 227 -6.60 -13.66 -20.85
CA ILE A 227 -6.61 -13.83 -19.38
C ILE A 227 -7.88 -13.23 -18.79
N LEU A 228 -8.38 -12.10 -19.29
CA LEU A 228 -9.65 -11.52 -18.86
C LEU A 228 -10.80 -12.48 -19.17
N ARG A 229 -10.84 -13.09 -20.34
CA ARG A 229 -11.87 -14.08 -20.70
C ARG A 229 -11.82 -15.31 -19.77
N GLU A 230 -10.63 -15.88 -19.55
CA GLU A 230 -10.45 -16.98 -18.57
C GLU A 230 -11.01 -16.63 -17.19
N TRP A 231 -10.69 -15.43 -16.70
CA TRP A 231 -11.19 -14.97 -15.42
C TRP A 231 -12.71 -14.80 -15.40
N LEU A 232 -13.27 -14.21 -16.44
CA LEU A 232 -14.73 -13.98 -16.53
C LEU A 232 -15.50 -15.27 -16.63
N ASP A 233 -14.99 -16.26 -17.35
CA ASP A 233 -15.61 -17.60 -17.45
C ASP A 233 -15.53 -18.33 -16.09
N TYR A 234 -14.36 -18.26 -15.42
CA TYR A 234 -14.22 -18.77 -14.05
C TYR A 234 -15.19 -18.07 -13.09
N ARG A 235 -15.30 -16.74 -13.15
CA ARG A 235 -16.17 -15.93 -12.31
C ARG A 235 -17.64 -16.32 -12.50
N ARG A 236 -18.11 -16.46 -13.74
CA ARG A 236 -19.48 -16.87 -14.07
C ARG A 236 -19.78 -18.28 -13.55
N THR A 237 -18.87 -19.20 -13.74
CA THR A 237 -19.05 -20.58 -13.29
C THR A 237 -19.06 -20.69 -11.77
N ARG A 238 -18.18 -19.94 -11.11
CA ARG A 238 -17.98 -20.05 -9.65
C ARG A 238 -19.02 -19.28 -8.84
N TRP A 239 -19.49 -18.13 -9.37
CA TRP A 239 -20.46 -17.24 -8.72
C TRP A 239 -21.51 -16.74 -9.73
N PRO A 240 -22.40 -17.62 -10.21
CA PRO A 240 -23.34 -17.28 -11.29
C PRO A 240 -24.36 -16.20 -10.90
N CYS A 241 -24.70 -16.11 -9.62
CA CYS A 241 -25.72 -15.19 -9.10
C CYS A 241 -25.11 -14.00 -8.34
N THR A 242 -23.81 -13.70 -8.51
CA THR A 242 -23.20 -12.55 -7.82
C THR A 242 -23.69 -11.23 -8.38
N ALA A 243 -24.13 -10.33 -7.52
CA ALA A 243 -24.45 -8.93 -7.84
C ALA A 243 -23.26 -7.98 -7.65
N ASN A 244 -22.09 -8.51 -7.26
CA ASN A 244 -20.92 -7.67 -7.03
C ASN A 244 -20.43 -7.02 -8.33
N PRO A 245 -20.35 -5.67 -8.40
CA PRO A 245 -19.97 -4.97 -9.62
C PRO A 245 -18.46 -5.01 -9.90
N HIS A 246 -17.61 -5.40 -8.94
CA HIS A 246 -16.16 -5.38 -9.11
C HIS A 246 -15.70 -6.50 -10.06
N LEU A 247 -14.68 -6.18 -10.85
CA LEU A 247 -14.08 -7.15 -11.77
C LEU A 247 -13.52 -8.34 -11.01
N ILE A 248 -12.73 -8.09 -9.97
CA ILE A 248 -12.11 -9.12 -9.14
C ILE A 248 -12.91 -9.30 -7.86
N ILE A 249 -13.37 -10.53 -7.66
CA ILE A 249 -14.11 -10.96 -6.48
C ILE A 249 -13.51 -12.25 -5.91
N ASN A 250 -13.82 -12.56 -4.68
CA ASN A 250 -13.46 -13.81 -4.02
C ASN A 250 -14.68 -14.39 -3.31
N GLN A 251 -14.50 -15.51 -2.59
CA GLN A 251 -15.58 -16.20 -1.88
C GLN A 251 -16.32 -15.29 -0.88
N VAL A 252 -15.63 -14.34 -0.25
CA VAL A 252 -16.22 -13.41 0.72
C VAL A 252 -16.95 -12.28 0.00
N SER A 253 -16.29 -11.61 -0.94
CA SER A 253 -16.86 -10.44 -1.61
C SER A 253 -17.94 -10.78 -2.65
N ALA A 254 -17.99 -12.03 -3.12
CA ALA A 254 -19.00 -12.46 -4.11
C ALA A 254 -20.45 -12.34 -3.61
N ASN A 255 -20.67 -12.39 -2.31
CA ASN A 255 -21.98 -12.25 -1.68
C ASN A 255 -22.35 -10.80 -1.31
N GLY A 256 -21.44 -9.85 -1.53
CA GLY A 256 -21.64 -8.43 -1.24
C GLY A 256 -21.44 -7.55 -2.46
N THR A 257 -21.35 -6.25 -2.27
CA THR A 257 -21.10 -5.25 -3.32
C THR A 257 -19.73 -4.58 -3.20
N GLY A 258 -18.99 -4.90 -2.13
CA GLY A 258 -17.67 -4.32 -1.85
C GLY A 258 -16.53 -5.00 -2.63
N PRO A 259 -15.39 -4.32 -2.76
CA PRO A 259 -14.21 -4.86 -3.41
C PRO A 259 -13.53 -5.93 -2.53
N VAL A 260 -12.62 -6.70 -3.12
CA VAL A 260 -11.71 -7.57 -2.36
C VAL A 260 -10.76 -6.73 -1.49
N SER A 261 -10.31 -7.28 -0.36
CA SER A 261 -9.34 -6.60 0.49
C SER A 261 -7.94 -6.60 -0.16
N THR A 262 -7.13 -5.59 0.16
CA THR A 262 -5.71 -5.52 -0.25
C THR A 262 -4.90 -6.72 0.22
N ILE A 263 -5.25 -7.26 1.40
CA ILE A 263 -4.62 -8.45 1.99
C ILE A 263 -4.87 -9.71 1.14
N TYR A 264 -6.00 -9.78 0.42
CA TYR A 264 -6.32 -10.92 -0.43
C TYR A 264 -5.25 -11.16 -1.50
N PHE A 265 -4.80 -10.13 -2.19
CA PHE A 265 -3.73 -10.28 -3.18
C PHE A 265 -2.43 -10.76 -2.57
N ALA A 266 -2.00 -10.14 -1.48
CA ALA A 266 -0.73 -10.47 -0.84
C ALA A 266 -0.71 -11.89 -0.23
N LYS A 267 -1.83 -12.35 0.34
CA LYS A 267 -1.89 -13.61 1.07
C LYS A 267 -2.37 -14.81 0.25
N THR A 268 -3.16 -14.57 -0.80
CA THR A 268 -3.87 -15.63 -1.51
C THR A 268 -3.51 -15.69 -2.98
N ALA A 269 -3.68 -14.59 -3.71
CA ALA A 269 -3.47 -14.58 -5.16
C ALA A 269 -2.00 -14.65 -5.55
N LEU A 270 -1.11 -14.09 -4.73
CA LEU A 270 0.31 -13.91 -5.02
C LEU A 270 1.22 -14.55 -3.96
N ARG A 271 0.71 -15.55 -3.25
CA ARG A 271 1.48 -16.23 -2.20
C ARG A 271 2.70 -16.93 -2.80
N GLY A 272 3.90 -16.60 -2.26
CA GLY A 272 5.16 -17.21 -2.68
C GLY A 272 5.88 -16.48 -3.82
N GLN A 273 5.34 -15.35 -4.34
CA GLN A 273 6.04 -14.57 -5.34
C GLN A 273 7.28 -13.88 -4.75
N ALA A 274 8.39 -13.96 -5.48
CA ALA A 274 9.63 -13.24 -5.17
C ALA A 274 9.48 -11.73 -5.48
N ALA A 275 8.80 -11.38 -6.59
CA ALA A 275 8.54 -10.01 -6.98
C ALA A 275 7.14 -9.55 -6.53
N THR A 276 7.06 -8.39 -5.88
CA THR A 276 5.77 -7.79 -5.52
C THR A 276 5.09 -7.18 -6.75
N LEU A 277 3.75 -7.00 -6.72
CA LEU A 277 3.03 -6.28 -7.79
C LEU A 277 3.59 -4.88 -8.03
N GLU A 278 4.07 -4.23 -6.99
CA GLU A 278 4.68 -2.91 -7.12
C GLU A 278 6.02 -2.99 -7.88
N ARG A 279 6.83 -4.02 -7.63
CA ARG A 279 8.06 -4.23 -8.42
C ARG A 279 7.77 -4.48 -9.90
N LEU A 280 6.80 -5.33 -10.22
CA LEU A 280 6.36 -5.58 -11.61
C LEU A 280 5.85 -4.31 -12.28
N ARG A 281 5.08 -3.51 -11.55
CA ARG A 281 4.59 -2.22 -12.05
C ARG A 281 5.72 -1.24 -12.33
N VAL A 282 6.68 -1.13 -11.40
CA VAL A 282 7.85 -0.25 -11.55
C VAL A 282 8.73 -0.72 -12.70
N ASP A 283 8.96 -2.02 -12.80
CA ASP A 283 9.70 -2.65 -13.90
C ASP A 283 9.11 -2.28 -15.27
N ARG A 284 7.80 -2.44 -15.45
CA ARG A 284 7.12 -2.07 -16.70
C ARG A 284 7.31 -0.60 -17.06
N GLN A 285 7.28 0.29 -16.05
CA GLN A 285 7.48 1.73 -16.27
C GLN A 285 8.93 2.04 -16.63
N LEU A 286 9.88 1.33 -16.03
CA LEU A 286 11.30 1.46 -16.33
C LEU A 286 11.62 0.91 -17.72
N GLN A 287 11.08 -0.25 -18.09
CA GLN A 287 11.22 -0.82 -19.42
C GLN A 287 10.71 0.12 -20.51
N GLU A 288 9.58 0.80 -20.27
CA GLU A 288 9.07 1.81 -21.21
C GLU A 288 10.05 2.96 -21.40
N ALA A 289 10.63 3.46 -20.29
CA ALA A 289 11.62 4.54 -20.34
C ALA A 289 12.93 4.11 -21.03
N LEU A 290 13.33 2.86 -20.86
CA LEU A 290 14.53 2.31 -21.52
C LEU A 290 14.31 2.08 -23.03
N ALA A 291 13.11 1.63 -23.42
CA ALA A 291 12.78 1.32 -24.80
C ALA A 291 12.47 2.55 -25.67
N HIS A 292 11.77 3.54 -25.10
CA HIS A 292 11.26 4.70 -25.84
C HIS A 292 11.93 6.04 -25.46
N GLY A 293 12.93 5.97 -24.59
CA GLY A 293 13.67 7.11 -24.07
C GLY A 293 13.15 7.60 -22.72
N PRO A 294 14.05 8.16 -21.88
CA PRO A 294 13.75 8.58 -20.52
C PRO A 294 13.06 9.97 -20.49
N ASP A 295 11.89 10.07 -21.13
CA ASP A 295 11.05 11.26 -21.13
C ASP A 295 10.01 11.21 -20.00
N PRO A 296 10.09 12.09 -18.99
CA PRO A 296 9.13 12.11 -17.89
C PRO A 296 7.72 12.50 -18.33
N LEU A 297 7.54 13.30 -19.39
CA LEU A 297 6.21 13.67 -19.88
C LEU A 297 5.52 12.49 -20.53
N HIS A 298 6.26 11.71 -21.32
CA HIS A 298 5.76 10.46 -21.91
C HIS A 298 5.32 9.48 -20.81
N LEU A 299 6.18 9.25 -19.81
CA LEU A 299 5.86 8.35 -18.69
C LEU A 299 4.64 8.81 -17.88
N ALA A 300 4.53 10.13 -17.62
CA ALA A 300 3.38 10.69 -16.92
C ALA A 300 2.09 10.51 -17.74
N ALA A 301 2.13 10.74 -19.04
CA ALA A 301 1.00 10.57 -19.93
C ALA A 301 0.58 9.10 -20.05
N MET A 302 1.54 8.21 -20.29
CA MET A 302 1.32 6.77 -20.51
C MET A 302 0.75 6.08 -19.26
N PHE A 303 1.37 6.30 -18.09
CA PHE A 303 1.03 5.56 -16.87
C PHE A 303 0.23 6.35 -15.84
N GLY A 304 -0.04 7.63 -16.08
CA GLY A 304 -0.73 8.47 -15.11
C GLY A 304 0.11 8.77 -13.87
N LEU A 305 1.41 8.96 -14.06
CA LEU A 305 2.30 9.22 -12.97
C LEU A 305 2.22 10.68 -12.52
N ASP A 306 2.40 10.88 -11.22
CA ASP A 306 2.72 12.19 -10.68
C ASP A 306 4.04 12.70 -11.30
N PRO A 307 4.16 14.00 -11.62
CA PRO A 307 5.32 14.56 -12.28
C PRO A 307 6.64 14.24 -11.56
N LYS A 308 6.67 14.31 -10.23
CA LYS A 308 7.85 13.98 -9.43
C LYS A 308 8.27 12.52 -9.58
N THR A 309 7.29 11.62 -9.65
CA THR A 309 7.53 10.18 -9.84
C THR A 309 8.01 9.89 -11.25
N ALA A 310 7.44 10.55 -12.25
CA ALA A 310 7.85 10.41 -13.66
C ALA A 310 9.29 10.90 -13.89
N ILE A 311 9.67 12.06 -13.31
CA ILE A 311 11.04 12.57 -13.36
C ILE A 311 12.01 11.55 -12.76
N ARG A 312 11.70 10.99 -11.59
CA ARG A 312 12.56 10.01 -10.94
C ARG A 312 12.80 8.79 -11.82
N TYR A 313 11.75 8.19 -12.40
CA TYR A 313 11.93 7.02 -13.27
C TYR A 313 12.68 7.33 -14.56
N ALA A 314 12.50 8.54 -15.09
CA ALA A 314 13.31 9.00 -16.22
C ALA A 314 14.79 9.18 -15.85
N GLU A 315 15.08 9.67 -14.65
CA GLU A 315 16.45 9.77 -14.12
C GLU A 315 17.06 8.38 -13.88
N ASP A 316 16.33 7.46 -13.25
CA ASP A 316 16.76 6.08 -13.03
C ASP A 316 17.11 5.40 -14.38
N ALA A 317 16.25 5.56 -15.40
CA ALA A 317 16.49 5.02 -16.74
C ALA A 317 17.72 5.64 -17.43
N ARG A 318 17.94 6.96 -17.30
CA ARG A 318 19.15 7.60 -17.83
C ARG A 318 20.42 7.04 -17.22
N GLN A 319 20.43 6.85 -15.91
CA GLN A 319 21.58 6.29 -15.21
C GLN A 319 21.87 4.86 -15.67
N LEU A 320 20.83 4.02 -15.83
CA LEU A 320 21.00 2.67 -16.35
C LEU A 320 21.56 2.65 -17.77
N LEU A 321 21.07 3.52 -18.66
CA LEU A 321 21.58 3.63 -20.03
C LEU A 321 23.03 4.13 -20.08
N GLN A 322 23.43 5.03 -19.19
CA GLN A 322 24.80 5.51 -19.08
C GLN A 322 25.73 4.39 -18.59
N THR A 323 25.36 3.66 -17.56
CA THR A 323 26.15 2.53 -17.04
C THR A 323 26.31 1.45 -18.11
N ALA A 324 25.25 1.11 -18.83
CA ALA A 324 25.33 0.13 -19.92
C ALA A 324 26.24 0.59 -21.09
N ALA A 325 26.25 1.90 -21.39
CA ALA A 325 27.14 2.44 -22.41
C ALA A 325 28.61 2.44 -21.97
N GLU A 326 28.88 2.74 -20.68
CA GLU A 326 30.24 2.69 -20.10
C GLU A 326 30.78 1.25 -20.04
N GLU A 327 29.93 0.27 -19.76
CA GLU A 327 30.32 -1.15 -19.79
C GLU A 327 30.62 -1.68 -21.19
N GLN A 328 30.00 -1.11 -22.23
CA GLN A 328 30.22 -1.48 -23.63
C GLN A 328 31.45 -0.82 -24.25
N ASP A 329 31.93 0.29 -23.67
CA ASP A 329 33.14 1.02 -24.13
C ASP A 329 34.24 1.09 -23.04
N PRO A 330 34.87 -0.06 -22.70
CA PRO A 330 35.91 -0.09 -21.66
C PRO A 330 37.23 0.58 -22.09
N SER A 331 37.33 1.08 -23.33
CA SER A 331 38.55 1.66 -23.90
C SER A 331 38.75 3.18 -23.63
N GLY A 332 37.75 3.87 -23.07
CA GLY A 332 37.78 5.33 -22.86
C GLY A 332 38.56 5.85 -21.66
N SER A 333 39.16 5.02 -20.81
CA SER A 333 39.82 5.50 -19.58
C SER A 333 41.20 4.94 -19.32
N ARG A 334 42.17 5.15 -20.27
CA ARG A 334 43.61 5.11 -19.96
C ARG A 334 44.42 5.82 -21.03
N GLU A 335 44.44 7.13 -21.06
CA GLU A 335 45.64 7.80 -21.52
C GLU A 335 46.69 7.81 -20.40
N PRO A 336 47.81 7.13 -20.56
CA PRO A 336 48.92 7.29 -19.63
C PRO A 336 49.58 8.65 -19.87
N LYS A 337 49.53 9.52 -18.85
CA LYS A 337 50.42 10.69 -18.80
C LYS A 337 51.84 10.20 -18.98
N GLY A 338 52.41 10.50 -20.15
CA GLY A 338 53.83 10.29 -20.44
C GLY A 338 54.72 11.06 -19.44
N PRO A 339 55.91 10.54 -19.15
CA PRO A 339 56.80 11.15 -18.18
C PRO A 339 57.37 12.45 -18.76
N ASN A 340 57.17 13.55 -18.02
CA ASN A 340 58.00 14.75 -18.18
C ASN A 340 59.44 14.37 -17.82
N ASN A 341 60.36 14.51 -18.76
CA ASN A 341 61.80 14.49 -18.53
C ASN A 341 62.38 15.88 -18.77
N PRO A 342 63.50 16.21 -18.19
CA PRO A 342 63.86 17.36 -17.33
C PRO A 342 64.09 18.67 -18.01
#